data_cfbc3620f172dc0f7e68109c6172d827
#
_entry.id   cfbc3620f172dc0f7e68109c6172d827
#
_cell.length_a   1.000
_cell.length_b   1.000
_cell.length_c   1.000
_cell.angle_alpha   90.00
_cell.angle_beta   90.00
_cell.angle_gamma   90.00
#
_symmetry.space_group_name_H-M   'P 1'
#
loop_
_entity.id
_entity.type
_entity.pdbx_description
1 polymer ?
#
loop_
_entity_poly.entity_id
_entity_poly.type
_entity_poly.pdbx_seq_one_letter_code
_entity_poly.pdbx_strand_id
1 'polypeptide(L)'
;MNYYISDIHFGNEALLIPPDGNEARKGTRPFSSVEEMNEKIIENINDCCTAEDTLYIIGDIAQFYNAEESISLLKHLVPKLVLIMGNHDKGVIAALKAKGLEVTFKSLFERVISGDSLLIRDGKYDLLLSHYPVVNLAT
;
A
#
# COMPACT_ATOMS: atom_id res chain seq x y z
N MET A 1 8.86 -15.42 -5.99
CA MET A 1 7.80 -15.70 -5.01
C MET A 1 6.86 -14.52 -4.91
N ASN A 2 5.61 -14.77 -4.59
CA ASN A 2 4.62 -13.71 -4.42
C ASN A 2 4.41 -13.42 -2.94
N TYR A 3 4.34 -12.13 -2.62
CA TYR A 3 4.03 -11.64 -1.28
C TYR A 3 2.83 -10.70 -1.35
N TYR A 4 2.11 -10.58 -0.25
CA TYR A 4 0.84 -9.83 -0.19
C TYR A 4 0.83 -8.94 1.04
N ILE A 5 0.43 -7.68 0.85
CA ILE A 5 0.29 -6.70 1.93
C ILE A 5 -0.89 -5.78 1.62
N SER A 6 -1.52 -5.26 2.64
CA SER A 6 -2.57 -4.24 2.49
C SER A 6 -2.41 -3.18 3.56
N ASP A 7 -3.07 -2.04 3.35
CA ASP A 7 -3.21 -1.00 4.37
C ASP A 7 -1.87 -0.51 4.93
N ILE A 8 -0.93 -0.23 4.04
CA ILE A 8 0.39 0.31 4.42
C ILE A 8 0.22 1.65 5.12
N HIS A 9 -0.58 2.55 4.55
CA HIS A 9 -0.86 3.88 5.08
C HIS A 9 0.39 4.68 5.42
N PHE A 10 1.32 4.78 4.46
CA PHE A 10 2.50 5.63 4.64
C PHE A 10 2.11 7.03 5.10
N GLY A 11 2.80 7.52 6.12
CA GLY A 11 2.64 8.88 6.61
C GLY A 11 1.37 9.14 7.44
N ASN A 12 0.58 8.13 7.75
CA ASN A 12 -0.65 8.31 8.52
C ASN A 12 -0.36 8.33 10.03
N GLU A 13 -0.17 9.52 10.57
CA GLU A 13 0.14 9.75 11.98
C GLU A 13 -0.96 9.24 12.92
N ALA A 14 -2.22 9.23 12.46
CA ALA A 14 -3.34 8.76 13.28
C ALA A 14 -3.26 7.27 13.64
N LEU A 15 -2.44 6.50 12.93
CA LEU A 15 -2.26 5.07 13.21
C LEU A 15 -1.23 4.81 14.32
N LEU A 16 -0.46 5.81 14.72
CA LEU A 16 0.54 5.67 15.76
C LEU A 16 -0.12 5.63 17.15
N ILE A 17 0.50 4.89 18.06
CA ILE A 17 0.10 4.91 19.48
C ILE A 17 0.36 6.34 20.00
N PRO A 18 -0.65 7.01 20.61
CA PRO A 18 -0.47 8.35 21.11
C PRO A 18 0.62 8.40 22.18
N PRO A 19 1.61 9.31 22.08
CA PRO A 19 2.69 9.41 23.07
C PRO A 19 2.21 9.90 24.44
N ASP A 20 1.06 10.60 24.47
CA ASP A 20 0.44 11.12 25.68
C ASP A 20 -0.55 10.16 26.34
N GLY A 21 -0.73 8.96 25.78
CA GLY A 21 -1.70 7.99 26.28
C GLY A 21 -3.16 8.38 26.05
N ASN A 22 -3.44 9.36 25.18
CA ASN A 22 -4.80 9.81 24.89
C ASN A 22 -5.60 8.74 24.17
N GLU A 23 -6.50 8.06 24.88
CA GLU A 23 -7.34 6.98 24.34
C GLU A 23 -8.34 7.44 23.26
N ALA A 24 -8.59 8.74 23.12
CA ALA A 24 -9.43 9.25 22.06
C ALA A 24 -8.80 9.05 20.67
N ARG A 25 -7.47 8.97 20.61
CA ARG A 25 -6.74 8.60 19.40
C ARG A 25 -6.47 7.09 19.45
N LYS A 26 -7.04 6.34 18.50
CA LYS A 26 -7.05 4.87 18.52
C LYS A 26 -5.92 4.22 17.73
N GLY A 27 -4.79 4.89 17.56
CA GLY A 27 -3.65 4.33 16.88
C GLY A 27 -3.07 3.13 17.63
N THR A 28 -2.60 2.14 16.88
CA THR A 28 -2.08 0.88 17.40
C THR A 28 -0.64 0.59 16.99
N ARG A 29 -0.09 1.37 16.06
CA ARG A 29 1.27 1.15 15.56
C ARG A 29 2.31 1.74 16.52
N PRO A 30 3.27 0.91 17.01
CA PRO A 30 4.20 1.30 18.09
C PRO A 30 5.44 2.02 17.56
N PHE A 31 5.27 3.15 16.89
CA PHE A 31 6.37 3.96 16.38
C PHE A 31 6.31 5.36 16.99
N SER A 32 7.46 5.98 17.18
CA SER A 32 7.55 7.32 17.74
C SER A 32 7.25 8.42 16.72
N SER A 33 7.37 8.12 15.43
CA SER A 33 7.11 9.07 14.34
C SER A 33 6.65 8.33 13.08
N VAL A 34 6.03 9.07 12.15
CA VAL A 34 5.65 8.51 10.85
C VAL A 34 6.88 8.12 10.03
N GLU A 35 7.97 8.88 10.17
CA GLU A 35 9.23 8.59 9.49
C GLU A 35 9.77 7.23 9.93
N GLU A 36 9.78 6.97 11.23
CA GLU A 36 10.19 5.67 11.78
C GLU A 36 9.28 4.55 11.28
N MET A 37 7.96 4.78 11.27
CA MET A 37 7.00 3.81 10.76
C MET A 37 7.26 3.49 9.29
N ASN A 38 7.42 4.51 8.46
CA ASN A 38 7.66 4.34 7.03
C ASN A 38 8.95 3.57 6.77
N GLU A 39 10.03 3.93 7.46
CA GLU A 39 11.32 3.26 7.34
C GLU A 39 11.25 1.79 7.74
N LYS A 40 10.55 1.49 8.82
CA LYS A 40 10.41 0.12 9.32
C LYS A 40 9.60 -0.75 8.38
N ILE A 41 8.54 -0.21 7.79
CA ILE A 41 7.74 -0.93 6.80
C ILE A 41 8.60 -1.28 5.58
N ILE A 42 9.36 -0.31 5.07
CA ILE A 42 10.25 -0.52 3.92
C ILE A 42 11.32 -1.55 4.26
N GLU A 43 11.96 -1.43 5.41
CA GLU A 43 12.97 -2.37 5.88
C GLU A 43 12.41 -3.80 5.95
N ASN A 44 11.24 -3.97 6.55
CA ASN A 44 10.62 -5.29 6.69
C ASN A 44 10.27 -5.92 5.34
N ILE A 45 9.76 -5.13 4.40
CA ILE A 45 9.46 -5.61 3.04
C ILE A 45 10.76 -6.04 2.36
N ASN A 46 11.79 -5.22 2.42
CA ASN A 46 13.06 -5.50 1.73
C ASN A 46 13.84 -6.64 2.38
N ASP A 47 13.63 -6.90 3.67
CA ASP A 47 14.21 -8.07 4.34
C ASP A 47 13.54 -9.38 3.88
N CYS A 48 12.26 -9.34 3.52
CA CYS A 48 11.52 -10.51 3.06
C CYS A 48 11.63 -10.75 1.57
N CYS A 49 11.74 -9.70 0.75
CA CYS A 49 11.59 -9.77 -0.69
C CYS A 49 12.88 -9.43 -1.41
N THR A 50 13.11 -10.11 -2.55
CA THR A 50 14.19 -9.78 -3.48
C THR A 50 13.61 -9.09 -4.74
N ALA A 51 14.49 -8.63 -5.62
CA ALA A 51 14.09 -8.02 -6.89
C ALA A 51 13.35 -9.00 -7.82
N GLU A 52 13.51 -10.31 -7.60
CA GLU A 52 12.82 -11.35 -8.37
C GLU A 52 11.41 -11.63 -7.88
N ASP A 53 11.09 -11.17 -6.68
CA ASP A 53 9.80 -11.39 -6.05
C ASP A 53 8.79 -10.32 -6.49
N THR A 54 7.49 -10.64 -6.36
CA THR A 54 6.41 -9.72 -6.62
C THR A 54 5.64 -9.45 -5.33
N LEU A 55 5.49 -8.17 -4.99
CA LEU A 55 4.67 -7.73 -3.87
C LEU A 55 3.35 -7.19 -4.40
N TYR A 56 2.26 -7.85 -4.04
CA TYR A 56 0.91 -7.37 -4.31
C TYR A 56 0.47 -6.47 -3.16
N ILE A 57 0.26 -5.20 -3.45
CA ILE A 57 -0.23 -4.22 -2.48
C ILE A 57 -1.74 -4.11 -2.66
N ILE A 58 -2.48 -4.57 -1.67
CA ILE A 58 -3.94 -4.70 -1.75
C ILE A 58 -4.58 -3.50 -1.06
N GLY A 59 -4.37 -2.34 -1.67
CA GLY A 59 -5.01 -1.08 -1.32
C GLY A 59 -4.39 -0.30 -0.17
N ASP A 60 -4.70 0.97 -0.16
CA ASP A 60 -4.40 1.96 0.88
C ASP A 60 -2.90 2.13 1.16
N ILE A 61 -2.16 2.54 0.12
CA ILE A 61 -0.71 2.82 0.22
C ILE A 61 -0.45 4.04 1.10
N ALA A 62 -1.22 5.11 0.90
CA ALA A 62 -0.97 6.42 1.52
C ALA A 62 -2.26 7.23 1.59
N GLN A 63 -2.15 8.48 2.03
CA GLN A 63 -3.25 9.43 2.09
C GLN A 63 -3.11 10.47 0.96
N PHE A 64 -4.22 11.11 0.58
CA PHE A 64 -4.20 12.13 -0.47
C PHE A 64 -3.24 13.28 -0.15
N TYR A 65 -3.08 13.63 1.13
CA TYR A 65 -2.24 14.75 1.57
C TYR A 65 -0.73 14.42 1.55
N ASN A 66 -0.34 13.16 1.50
CA ASN A 66 1.06 12.74 1.37
C ASN A 66 1.32 11.90 0.12
N ALA A 67 0.50 12.10 -0.90
CA ALA A 67 0.58 11.35 -2.14
C ALA A 67 1.94 11.47 -2.83
N GLU A 68 2.49 12.67 -2.88
CA GLU A 68 3.79 12.92 -3.53
C GLU A 68 4.93 12.21 -2.79
N GLU A 69 4.91 12.23 -1.46
CA GLU A 69 5.90 11.54 -0.64
C GLU A 69 5.86 10.02 -0.88
N SER A 70 4.69 9.46 -1.15
CA SER A 70 4.54 8.03 -1.40
C SER A 70 5.38 7.56 -2.59
N ILE A 71 5.60 8.41 -3.59
CA ILE A 71 6.46 8.09 -4.74
C ILE A 71 7.89 7.83 -4.27
N SER A 72 8.45 8.70 -3.44
CA SER A 72 9.79 8.52 -2.87
C SER A 72 9.89 7.25 -2.07
N LEU A 73 8.90 6.97 -1.23
CA LEU A 73 8.88 5.80 -0.37
C LEU A 73 8.79 4.51 -1.17
N LEU A 74 7.92 4.46 -2.17
CA LEU A 74 7.76 3.29 -3.04
C LEU A 74 9.03 2.96 -3.83
N LYS A 75 9.81 3.96 -4.21
CA LYS A 75 11.08 3.77 -4.92
C LYS A 75 12.11 2.98 -4.11
N HIS A 76 12.00 2.95 -2.79
CA HIS A 76 12.91 2.19 -1.94
C HIS A 76 12.54 0.71 -1.83
N LEU A 77 11.37 0.30 -2.32
CA LEU A 77 10.95 -1.10 -2.29
C LEU A 77 11.66 -1.90 -3.37
N VAL A 78 12.27 -3.00 -2.97
CA VAL A 78 13.10 -3.84 -3.84
C VAL A 78 12.29 -4.74 -4.78
N PRO A 79 11.17 -5.36 -4.34
CA PRO A 79 10.43 -6.29 -5.21
C PRO A 79 9.69 -5.57 -6.33
N LYS A 80 9.23 -6.33 -7.31
CA LYS A 80 8.26 -5.86 -8.30
C LYS A 80 6.95 -5.56 -7.59
N LEU A 81 6.25 -4.50 -7.99
CA LEU A 81 5.04 -4.05 -7.33
C LEU A 81 3.82 -4.19 -8.23
N VAL A 82 2.73 -4.67 -7.66
CA VAL A 82 1.40 -4.67 -8.28
C VAL A 82 0.44 -4.04 -7.29
N LEU A 83 -0.33 -3.06 -7.73
CA LEU A 83 -1.31 -2.37 -6.89
C LEU A 83 -2.73 -2.78 -7.26
N ILE A 84 -3.48 -3.25 -6.27
CA ILE A 84 -4.94 -3.35 -6.33
C ILE A 84 -5.49 -2.18 -5.52
N MET A 85 -6.18 -1.25 -6.16
CA MET A 85 -6.56 0.01 -5.53
C MET A 85 -7.60 -0.18 -4.42
N GLY A 86 -7.35 0.50 -3.29
CA GLY A 86 -8.30 0.65 -2.21
C GLY A 86 -8.99 2.02 -2.26
N ASN A 87 -9.78 2.31 -1.23
CA ASN A 87 -10.53 3.56 -1.16
C ASN A 87 -9.64 4.80 -1.05
N HIS A 88 -8.53 4.74 -0.31
CA HIS A 88 -7.61 5.87 -0.18
C HIS A 88 -6.76 6.10 -1.43
N ASP A 89 -6.50 5.07 -2.21
CA ASP A 89 -5.64 5.17 -3.39
C ASP A 89 -6.25 6.03 -4.49
N LYS A 90 -7.57 6.07 -4.60
CA LYS A 90 -8.27 6.95 -5.54
C LYS A 90 -7.98 8.42 -5.25
N GLY A 91 -7.97 8.79 -3.97
CA GLY A 91 -7.61 10.13 -3.53
C GLY A 91 -6.14 10.46 -3.79
N VAL A 92 -5.25 9.50 -3.58
CA VAL A 92 -3.82 9.63 -3.88
C VAL A 92 -3.61 9.91 -5.36
N ILE A 93 -4.22 9.12 -6.23
CA ILE A 93 -4.09 9.29 -7.69
C ILE A 93 -4.68 10.62 -8.14
N ALA A 94 -5.84 11.02 -7.62
CA ALA A 94 -6.44 12.32 -7.94
C ALA A 94 -5.52 13.48 -7.54
N ALA A 95 -4.90 13.42 -6.36
CA ALA A 95 -3.95 14.43 -5.91
C ALA A 95 -2.71 14.49 -6.79
N LEU A 96 -2.20 13.34 -7.21
CA LEU A 96 -1.03 13.26 -8.11
C LEU A 96 -1.35 13.74 -9.51
N LYS A 97 -2.54 13.43 -10.01
CA LYS A 97 -3.00 13.90 -11.32
C LYS A 97 -3.03 15.43 -11.38
N ALA A 98 -3.50 16.07 -10.32
CA ALA A 98 -3.52 17.53 -10.23
C ALA A 98 -2.12 18.16 -10.31
N LYS A 99 -1.08 17.40 -9.94
CA LYS A 99 0.33 17.84 -9.97
C LYS A 99 1.09 17.30 -11.18
N GLY A 100 0.43 16.60 -12.10
CA GLY A 100 1.10 15.98 -13.25
C GLY A 100 1.97 14.78 -12.91
N LEU A 101 1.75 14.11 -11.77
CA LEU A 101 2.58 13.02 -11.28
C LEU A 101 1.92 11.64 -11.37
N GLU A 102 0.72 11.54 -11.96
CA GLU A 102 -0.01 10.27 -12.07
C GLU A 102 0.79 9.20 -12.80
N VAL A 103 1.36 9.56 -13.96
CA VAL A 103 2.15 8.63 -14.76
C VAL A 103 3.39 8.17 -14.01
N THR A 104 4.07 9.08 -13.33
CA THR A 104 5.25 8.76 -12.51
C THR A 104 4.90 7.75 -11.42
N PHE A 105 3.80 7.97 -10.72
CA PHE A 105 3.33 7.06 -9.68
C PHE A 105 3.02 5.67 -10.25
N LYS A 106 2.20 5.62 -11.30
CA LYS A 106 1.79 4.34 -11.91
C LYS A 106 2.97 3.58 -12.51
N SER A 107 4.02 4.27 -12.96
CA SER A 107 5.21 3.64 -13.52
C SER A 107 6.02 2.84 -12.51
N LEU A 108 5.79 3.05 -11.22
CA LEU A 108 6.45 2.28 -10.15
C LEU A 108 5.91 0.85 -10.04
N PHE A 109 4.76 0.59 -10.65
CA PHE A 109 4.09 -0.72 -10.59
C PHE A 109 4.13 -1.41 -11.94
N GLU A 110 4.24 -2.74 -11.94
CA GLU A 110 4.05 -3.52 -13.15
C GLU A 110 2.60 -3.47 -13.63
N ARG A 111 1.66 -3.44 -12.67
CA ARG A 111 0.22 -3.32 -12.93
C ARG A 111 -0.43 -2.47 -11.86
N VAL A 112 -1.41 -1.67 -12.26
CA VAL A 112 -2.33 -0.97 -11.36
C VAL A 112 -3.74 -1.41 -11.71
N ILE A 113 -4.42 -2.06 -10.79
CA ILE A 113 -5.77 -2.56 -10.96
C ILE A 113 -6.72 -1.55 -10.31
N SER A 114 -7.45 -0.81 -11.14
CA SER A 114 -8.41 0.20 -10.68
C SER A 114 -9.79 -0.40 -10.37
N GLY A 115 -10.01 -1.65 -10.75
CA GLY A 115 -11.21 -2.39 -10.39
C GLY A 115 -11.16 -2.91 -8.96
N ASP A 116 -12.20 -3.64 -8.55
CA ASP A 116 -12.36 -4.05 -7.17
C ASP A 116 -11.50 -5.24 -6.77
N SER A 117 -11.01 -6.02 -7.75
CA SER A 117 -10.29 -7.25 -7.46
C SER A 117 -9.41 -7.71 -8.62
N LEU A 118 -8.50 -8.60 -8.29
CA LEU A 118 -7.62 -9.29 -9.25
C LEU A 118 -7.58 -10.77 -8.92
N LEU A 119 -7.87 -11.60 -9.92
CA LEU A 119 -7.72 -13.05 -9.80
C LEU A 119 -6.34 -13.46 -10.32
N ILE A 120 -5.57 -14.17 -9.51
CA ILE A 120 -4.24 -14.66 -9.88
C ILE A 120 -4.11 -16.15 -9.57
N ARG A 121 -3.11 -16.79 -10.21
CA ARG A 121 -2.67 -18.13 -9.88
C ARG A 121 -1.35 -18.06 -9.12
N ASP A 122 -1.31 -18.66 -7.93
CA ASP A 122 -0.09 -18.75 -7.14
C ASP A 122 0.15 -20.23 -6.81
N GLY A 123 1.12 -20.83 -7.49
CA GLY A 123 1.34 -22.26 -7.40
C GLY A 123 0.09 -23.04 -7.84
N LYS A 124 -0.48 -23.81 -6.92
CA LYS A 124 -1.70 -24.59 -7.16
C LYS A 124 -2.99 -23.87 -6.74
N TYR A 125 -2.87 -22.65 -6.21
CA TYR A 125 -4.02 -21.92 -5.70
C TYR A 125 -4.46 -20.82 -6.65
N ASP A 126 -5.76 -20.67 -6.80
CA ASP A 126 -6.37 -19.49 -7.41
C ASP A 126 -6.74 -18.52 -6.29
N LEU A 127 -6.21 -17.30 -6.35
CA LEU A 127 -6.40 -16.28 -5.32
C LEU A 127 -7.17 -15.10 -5.90
N LEU A 128 -8.18 -14.66 -5.16
CA LEU A 128 -8.85 -13.40 -5.44
C LEU A 128 -8.33 -12.34 -4.48
N LEU A 129 -7.66 -11.33 -5.02
CA LEU A 129 -7.11 -10.24 -4.24
C LEU A 129 -8.07 -9.05 -4.31
N SER A 130 -8.55 -8.61 -3.14
CA SER A 130 -9.49 -7.49 -3.06
C SER A 130 -9.26 -6.70 -1.78
N HIS A 131 -9.25 -5.37 -1.90
CA HIS A 131 -9.19 -4.48 -0.74
C HIS A 131 -10.52 -4.50 0.03
N TYR A 132 -11.63 -4.71 -0.68
CA TYR A 132 -12.96 -4.72 -0.10
C TYR A 132 -13.43 -6.14 0.18
N PRO A 133 -14.30 -6.33 1.21
CA PRO A 133 -14.89 -7.63 1.45
C PRO A 133 -15.67 -8.13 0.22
N VAL A 134 -15.52 -9.40 -0.10
CA VAL A 134 -16.23 -10.04 -1.19
C VAL A 134 -17.32 -10.91 -0.58
N VAL A 135 -18.58 -10.54 -0.83
CA VAL A 135 -19.74 -11.22 -0.25
C VAL A 135 -20.21 -12.37 -1.11
N ASN A 136 -20.08 -12.25 -2.43
CA ASN A 136 -20.59 -13.23 -3.37
C ASN A 136 -19.69 -13.32 -4.60
N LEU A 137 -19.18 -14.52 -4.86
CA LEU A 137 -18.38 -14.83 -6.05
C LEU A 137 -19.23 -15.47 -7.14
N ALA A 138 -20.54 -15.60 -6.95
CA ALA A 138 -21.42 -16.18 -7.96
C ALA A 138 -21.43 -15.32 -9.22
N THR A 139 -21.34 -15.97 -10.31
CA THR A 139 -21.33 -15.37 -11.65
C THR A 139 -22.62 -15.73 -12.38
#